data_e977aa5ceab0760600dc1e1f7fec1734
#
_entry.id   e977aa5ceab0760600dc1e1f7fec1734
#
_cell.length_a   1.000
_cell.length_b   1.000
_cell.length_c   1.000
_cell.angle_alpha   90.00
_cell.angle_beta   90.00
_cell.angle_gamma   90.00
#
_symmetry.space_group_name_H-M   'P 1'
#
loop_
_entity.id
_entity.type
_entity.pdbx_description
1 polymer ?
#
loop_
_entity_poly.entity_id
_entity_poly.type
_entity_poly.pdbx_seq_one_letter_code
_entity_poly.pdbx_strand_id
1 'polypeptide(L)'
;CFMGNPWVALRDAPFSVVAGLLDRGMIGQVGWDMIRLHLVVLPSPLVMSSLPKYQEIYRRFRLAIDQGQLGPGDRVPSVRSLALELKIARGTVEAAYQLLVSEGFFEARGQAGTVIARTLPQVAMKPQPVAPPPTSAPPALQMGQPALDAFPRKLWARLVTQQVRRTDADSLAMGDVRGAQALRVAIASYLALYRGVECTPQQVFICSGYAGSLTLLCDALQMAGQRCWYEDPGYVHARQLLRHQGVELVPVPVDREGLDVEQGIQRDRQARLAIVTPAHQSPLGVALSLTRRQALLAWAQKQGSWVLEDDYDSEFRYQGQPLAALKSQDVHDRVIHAGSFSKMLFPGLRLGYLVVPAALVEVFGRSAEALQQRGAQLLQLTAADFLEQGHFTRHLKKMRQLYALRRGFLVAALQAHCADFLRVDEQAGGINLLARLRVPVPDQVVAMAANEAGLAVNALSAWTLEPGGGQGLLMGFTNVATAEQANELGLRLLQILRACHP
;
A
#
# COMPACT_ATOMS: atom_id res chain seq x y z
N CYS A 1 2.63 46.37 58.52
CA CYS A 1 2.28 44.97 58.59
C CYS A 1 1.75 44.46 57.26
N PHE A 2 2.62 44.02 56.40
CA PHE A 2 2.25 43.20 55.23
C PHE A 2 3.21 42.02 55.17
N MET A 3 2.78 40.87 55.65
CA MET A 3 3.47 39.63 55.43
C MET A 3 2.97 39.06 54.08
N GLY A 4 3.55 39.52 52.97
CA GLY A 4 3.43 38.91 51.67
C GLY A 4 4.28 37.63 51.64
N ASN A 5 3.72 36.52 51.20
CA ASN A 5 4.36 35.25 51.06
C ASN A 5 5.60 35.39 50.15
N PRO A 6 6.84 35.17 50.67
CA PRO A 6 8.09 35.43 49.94
C PRO A 6 8.25 34.56 48.67
N TRP A 7 7.43 33.55 48.52
CA TRP A 7 7.44 32.63 47.37
C TRP A 7 6.83 33.21 46.11
N VAL A 8 6.04 34.28 46.16
CA VAL A 8 5.43 34.89 45.01
C VAL A 8 6.45 35.74 44.25
N ALA A 9 7.43 36.32 44.92
CA ALA A 9 8.48 37.16 44.32
C ALA A 9 9.58 36.35 43.58
N LEU A 10 9.75 35.09 43.89
CA LEU A 10 10.77 34.19 43.26
C LEU A 10 10.26 33.52 42.00
N ARG A 11 8.97 33.59 41.70
CA ARG A 11 8.34 32.94 40.56
C ARG A 11 8.80 33.47 39.21
N ASP A 12 9.11 34.77 39.14
CA ASP A 12 9.46 35.48 37.90
C ASP A 12 10.91 35.98 37.89
N ALA A 13 11.74 35.53 38.83
CA ALA A 13 13.14 35.97 38.94
C ALA A 13 14.06 35.19 38.04
N PRO A 14 15.04 35.81 37.32
CA PRO A 14 16.05 35.12 36.52
C PRO A 14 16.88 34.13 37.37
N PHE A 15 17.27 33.03 36.78
CA PHE A 15 18.06 31.96 37.44
C PHE A 15 19.31 32.45 38.17
N SER A 16 19.95 33.52 37.68
CA SER A 16 21.12 34.15 38.32
C SER A 16 20.81 34.81 39.67
N VAL A 17 19.57 35.31 39.87
CA VAL A 17 19.11 35.90 41.15
C VAL A 17 18.81 34.84 42.16
N VAL A 18 18.22 33.73 41.72
CA VAL A 18 17.92 32.57 42.57
C VAL A 18 19.22 31.88 43.01
N ALA A 19 20.20 31.71 42.12
CA ALA A 19 21.53 31.16 42.40
C ALA A 19 22.31 32.03 43.43
N GLY A 20 22.20 33.34 43.39
CA GLY A 20 22.88 34.26 44.32
C GLY A 20 22.28 34.26 45.73
N LEU A 21 21.01 33.87 45.89
CA LEU A 21 20.37 33.72 47.19
C LEU A 21 20.75 32.38 47.88
N LEU A 22 21.24 31.45 47.11
CA LEU A 22 21.66 30.12 47.50
C LEU A 22 23.07 30.09 48.13
N ASP A 23 23.96 30.85 47.59
CA ASP A 23 25.34 31.02 48.10
C ASP A 23 25.38 31.61 49.53
N ARG A 24 24.23 32.17 49.98
CA ARG A 24 24.09 32.79 51.31
C ARG A 24 23.43 31.89 52.35
N GLY A 25 23.19 30.59 52.07
CA GLY A 25 22.70 29.63 53.10
C GLY A 25 21.28 29.89 53.62
N MET A 26 20.46 30.66 52.91
CA MET A 26 19.12 31.09 53.41
C MET A 26 17.98 30.12 53.07
N ILE A 27 18.22 29.04 52.35
CA ILE A 27 17.18 28.04 51.99
C ILE A 27 17.69 26.64 52.36
N GLY A 28 16.97 25.93 53.22
CA GLY A 28 17.30 24.56 53.62
C GLY A 28 17.02 23.56 52.49
N GLN A 29 17.59 22.36 52.57
CA GLN A 29 17.57 21.28 51.56
C GLN A 29 16.16 20.92 51.06
N VAL A 30 15.12 21.01 51.91
CA VAL A 30 13.71 20.74 51.55
C VAL A 30 13.13 21.84 50.64
N GLY A 31 13.63 23.07 50.77
CA GLY A 31 13.27 24.19 49.88
C GLY A 31 13.85 24.02 48.46
N TRP A 32 15.01 23.41 48.36
CA TRP A 32 15.70 23.10 47.12
C TRP A 32 14.94 22.12 46.21
N ASP A 33 14.50 21.02 46.79
CA ASP A 33 13.79 19.98 46.06
C ASP A 33 12.45 20.49 45.51
N MET A 34 11.80 21.40 46.26
CA MET A 34 10.57 22.08 45.81
C MET A 34 10.82 23.10 44.65
N ILE A 35 11.90 23.88 44.75
CA ILE A 35 12.25 24.89 43.73
C ILE A 35 12.72 24.20 42.44
N ARG A 36 13.52 23.15 42.55
CA ARG A 36 13.96 22.33 41.41
C ARG A 36 12.80 21.66 40.68
N LEU A 37 11.85 21.11 41.41
CA LEU A 37 10.63 20.53 40.90
C LEU A 37 9.71 21.57 40.24
N HIS A 38 9.60 22.77 40.79
CA HIS A 38 8.78 23.85 40.23
C HIS A 38 9.32 24.37 38.91
N LEU A 39 10.64 24.49 38.76
CA LEU A 39 11.32 24.97 37.56
C LEU A 39 11.35 23.89 36.43
N VAL A 40 11.37 22.61 36.81
CA VAL A 40 11.53 21.49 35.88
C VAL A 40 10.20 20.96 35.36
N VAL A 41 9.17 20.93 36.24
CA VAL A 41 7.86 20.33 35.87
C VAL A 41 6.87 21.37 35.37
N LEU A 42 7.13 22.68 35.57
CA LEU A 42 6.20 23.77 35.28
C LEU A 42 6.76 24.91 34.41
N PRO A 43 7.59 24.72 33.38
CA PRO A 43 7.89 25.82 32.48
C PRO A 43 6.79 25.95 31.42
N SER A 44 6.07 27.07 31.45
CA SER A 44 5.10 27.59 30.46
C SER A 44 3.64 27.15 30.62
N PRO A 45 2.71 28.10 30.33
CA PRO A 45 1.28 27.80 30.32
C PRO A 45 0.98 26.70 29.32
N LEU A 46 0.05 25.85 29.69
CA LEU A 46 -0.49 24.77 28.85
C LEU A 46 -0.73 25.26 27.41
N VAL A 47 0.25 25.06 26.53
CA VAL A 47 -0.01 25.10 25.09
C VAL A 47 -1.05 24.02 24.86
N MET A 48 -2.15 24.37 24.20
CA MET A 48 -3.23 23.45 23.86
C MET A 48 -2.66 22.28 23.05
N SER A 49 -2.15 21.24 23.75
CA SER A 49 -1.78 20.00 23.13
C SER A 49 -3.05 19.15 22.95
N SER A 50 -3.19 18.51 21.82
CA SER A 50 -4.28 17.55 21.51
C SER A 50 -4.24 16.27 22.38
N LEU A 51 -3.34 16.20 23.35
CA LEU A 51 -3.11 15.04 24.18
C LEU A 51 -3.94 15.08 25.48
N PRO A 52 -4.39 13.91 25.99
CA PRO A 52 -4.99 13.81 27.30
C PRO A 52 -4.05 14.33 28.38
N LYS A 53 -4.58 15.09 29.38
CA LYS A 53 -3.79 15.75 30.42
C LYS A 53 -2.86 14.81 31.22
N TYR A 54 -3.26 13.56 31.44
CA TYR A 54 -2.41 12.59 32.12
C TYR A 54 -1.15 12.22 31.32
N GLN A 55 -1.27 12.15 29.98
CA GLN A 55 -0.12 11.88 29.11
C GLN A 55 0.86 13.06 29.08
N GLU A 56 0.36 14.27 29.21
CA GLU A 56 1.20 15.46 29.31
C GLU A 56 2.04 15.44 30.60
N ILE A 57 1.42 15.12 31.76
CA ILE A 57 2.12 14.96 33.01
C ILE A 57 3.18 13.85 32.92
N TYR A 58 2.80 12.69 32.41
CA TYR A 58 3.71 11.59 32.17
C TYR A 58 4.93 12.01 31.34
N ARG A 59 4.72 12.67 30.21
CA ARG A 59 5.81 13.14 29.33
C ARG A 59 6.74 14.13 30.02
N ARG A 60 6.22 15.04 30.82
CA ARG A 60 7.02 16.00 31.56
C ARG A 60 7.97 15.33 32.54
N PHE A 61 7.48 14.37 33.32
CA PHE A 61 8.34 13.61 34.22
C PHE A 61 9.38 12.79 33.47
N ARG A 62 8.98 12.16 32.36
CA ARG A 62 9.92 11.41 31.53
C ARG A 62 11.03 12.28 30.97
N LEU A 63 10.70 13.45 30.41
CA LEU A 63 11.69 14.40 29.90
C LEU A 63 12.63 14.88 31.01
N ALA A 64 12.10 15.18 32.18
CA ALA A 64 12.92 15.61 33.32
C ALA A 64 13.91 14.53 33.79
N ILE A 65 13.49 13.28 33.77
CA ILE A 65 14.36 12.11 34.09
C ILE A 65 15.40 11.94 32.98
N ASP A 66 14.98 11.92 31.71
CA ASP A 66 15.86 11.72 30.55
C ASP A 66 16.92 12.81 30.41
N GLN A 67 16.58 14.05 30.83
CA GLN A 67 17.51 15.20 30.85
C GLN A 67 18.39 15.28 32.12
N GLY A 68 18.23 14.31 33.01
CA GLY A 68 18.98 14.28 34.28
C GLY A 68 18.58 15.38 35.27
N GLN A 69 17.45 16.04 35.06
CA GLN A 69 16.91 17.06 35.96
C GLN A 69 16.29 16.44 37.19
N LEU A 70 15.73 15.22 37.08
CA LEU A 70 15.29 14.37 38.16
C LEU A 70 16.13 13.08 38.17
N GLY A 71 16.80 12.80 39.29
CA GLY A 71 17.70 11.66 39.42
C GLY A 71 17.12 10.53 40.28
N PRO A 72 17.76 9.36 40.26
CA PRO A 72 17.36 8.21 41.13
C PRO A 72 17.28 8.59 42.59
N GLY A 73 16.14 8.32 43.22
CA GLY A 73 15.88 8.62 44.64
C GLY A 73 15.25 9.99 44.90
N ASP A 74 15.17 10.87 43.92
CA ASP A 74 14.53 12.19 44.10
C ASP A 74 13.03 12.02 44.44
N ARG A 75 12.53 12.84 45.35
CA ARG A 75 11.12 12.83 45.74
C ARG A 75 10.29 13.61 44.71
N VAL A 76 9.16 13.04 44.31
CA VAL A 76 8.16 13.74 43.48
C VAL A 76 6.99 14.23 44.36
N PRO A 77 6.24 15.27 43.92
CA PRO A 77 5.08 15.78 44.65
C PRO A 77 4.06 14.68 44.95
N SER A 78 3.30 14.82 46.01
CA SER A 78 2.15 13.92 46.18
C SER A 78 1.11 14.17 45.10
N VAL A 79 0.35 13.13 44.73
CA VAL A 79 -0.77 13.24 43.78
C VAL A 79 -1.70 14.40 44.13
N ARG A 80 -1.99 14.59 45.43
CA ARG A 80 -2.84 15.68 45.93
C ARG A 80 -2.21 17.03 45.75
N SER A 81 -0.93 17.19 46.04
CA SER A 81 -0.19 18.43 45.89
C SER A 81 -0.12 18.87 44.39
N LEU A 82 0.27 17.94 43.54
CA LEU A 82 0.41 18.21 42.10
C LEU A 82 -0.94 18.52 41.45
N ALA A 83 -2.03 17.85 41.84
CA ALA A 83 -3.38 18.10 41.35
C ALA A 83 -3.87 19.51 41.70
N LEU A 84 -3.59 19.96 42.96
CA LEU A 84 -3.91 21.32 43.41
C LEU A 84 -3.12 22.37 42.65
N GLU A 85 -1.84 22.12 42.44
CA GLU A 85 -0.93 23.04 41.73
C GLU A 85 -1.29 23.23 40.26
N LEU A 86 -1.56 22.11 39.56
CA LEU A 86 -1.94 22.13 38.16
C LEU A 86 -3.42 22.47 37.92
N LYS A 87 -4.22 22.60 38.99
CA LYS A 87 -5.68 22.83 38.95
C LYS A 87 -6.42 21.80 38.08
N ILE A 88 -6.09 20.53 38.26
CA ILE A 88 -6.68 19.40 37.55
C ILE A 88 -7.23 18.35 38.54
N ALA A 89 -8.04 17.41 37.98
CA ALA A 89 -8.60 16.33 38.79
C ALA A 89 -7.49 15.41 39.36
N ARG A 90 -7.61 14.98 40.62
CA ARG A 90 -6.68 14.08 41.28
C ARG A 90 -6.46 12.78 40.49
N GLY A 91 -7.54 12.19 39.95
CA GLY A 91 -7.46 10.96 39.15
C GLY A 91 -6.61 11.09 37.85
N THR A 92 -6.49 12.30 37.33
CA THR A 92 -5.63 12.56 36.15
C THR A 92 -4.15 12.47 36.49
N VAL A 93 -3.75 12.98 37.67
CA VAL A 93 -2.37 12.85 38.19
C VAL A 93 -2.09 11.42 38.58
N GLU A 94 -3.05 10.77 39.26
CA GLU A 94 -2.95 9.38 39.67
C GLU A 94 -2.72 8.42 38.50
N ALA A 95 -3.45 8.60 37.39
CA ALA A 95 -3.25 7.84 36.17
C ALA A 95 -1.82 8.00 35.61
N ALA A 96 -1.30 9.25 35.56
CA ALA A 96 0.08 9.49 35.12
C ALA A 96 1.12 8.83 36.03
N TYR A 97 0.90 8.88 37.38
CA TYR A 97 1.80 8.27 38.34
C TYR A 97 1.76 6.76 38.29
N GLN A 98 0.59 6.15 38.11
CA GLN A 98 0.45 4.70 37.95
C GLN A 98 1.21 4.22 36.69
N LEU A 99 1.15 4.98 35.60
CA LEU A 99 1.88 4.64 34.41
C LEU A 99 3.41 4.70 34.65
N LEU A 100 3.91 5.75 35.31
CA LEU A 100 5.32 5.89 35.65
C LEU A 100 5.81 4.80 36.63
N VAL A 101 4.95 4.36 37.55
CA VAL A 101 5.24 3.23 38.45
C VAL A 101 5.26 1.91 37.68
N SER A 102 4.28 1.68 36.81
CA SER A 102 4.20 0.44 36.02
C SER A 102 5.37 0.27 35.06
N GLU A 103 5.91 1.38 34.55
CA GLU A 103 7.10 1.39 33.67
C GLU A 103 8.42 1.39 34.48
N GLY A 104 8.38 1.42 35.83
CA GLY A 104 9.55 1.35 36.69
C GLY A 104 10.35 2.66 36.83
N PHE A 105 9.78 3.82 36.41
CA PHE A 105 10.40 5.13 36.64
C PHE A 105 10.12 5.69 38.00
N PHE A 106 8.97 5.35 38.59
CA PHE A 106 8.60 5.73 39.94
C PHE A 106 8.51 4.51 40.85
N GLU A 107 8.85 4.74 42.12
CA GLU A 107 8.72 3.78 43.24
C GLU A 107 7.83 4.39 44.32
N ALA A 108 6.68 3.75 44.56
CA ALA A 108 5.77 4.15 45.65
C ALA A 108 6.26 3.59 46.98
N ARG A 109 6.55 4.44 48.01
CA ARG A 109 7.05 4.06 49.31
C ARG A 109 6.01 4.25 50.43
N GLY A 110 4.75 4.04 50.11
CA GLY A 110 3.66 4.15 51.08
C GLY A 110 3.61 5.55 51.74
N GLN A 111 3.69 5.63 53.06
CA GLN A 111 3.67 6.90 53.81
C GLN A 111 4.89 7.80 53.53
N ALA A 112 5.98 7.25 53.04
CA ALA A 112 7.17 8.01 52.66
C ALA A 112 7.05 8.73 51.31
N GLY A 113 5.94 8.53 50.59
CA GLY A 113 5.64 9.20 49.27
C GLY A 113 6.11 8.41 48.05
N THR A 114 6.25 9.10 46.92
CA THR A 114 6.74 8.53 45.67
C THR A 114 8.10 9.14 45.33
N VAL A 115 9.00 8.32 44.83
CA VAL A 115 10.36 8.72 44.44
C VAL A 115 10.69 8.20 43.04
N ILE A 116 11.69 8.82 42.40
CA ILE A 116 12.29 8.26 41.19
C ILE A 116 12.99 6.94 41.53
N ALA A 117 12.75 5.90 40.74
CA ALA A 117 13.33 4.57 40.98
C ALA A 117 14.88 4.62 40.96
N ARG A 118 15.49 3.83 41.84
CA ARG A 118 16.96 3.78 42.00
C ARG A 118 17.65 3.21 40.75
N THR A 119 17.00 2.25 40.09
CA THR A 119 17.44 1.66 38.83
C THR A 119 16.43 2.07 37.75
N LEU A 120 16.81 3.04 36.94
CA LEU A 120 15.96 3.48 35.82
C LEU A 120 15.99 2.44 34.71
N PRO A 121 14.85 2.12 34.09
CA PRO A 121 14.83 1.27 32.91
C PRO A 121 15.74 1.87 31.83
N GLN A 122 16.65 1.06 31.27
CA GLN A 122 17.38 1.47 30.09
C GLN A 122 16.38 1.61 28.95
N VAL A 123 16.08 2.83 28.55
CA VAL A 123 15.23 3.09 27.38
C VAL A 123 16.03 2.69 26.16
N ALA A 124 15.66 1.58 25.55
CA ALA A 124 16.12 1.23 24.24
C ALA A 124 15.83 2.39 23.27
N MET A 125 16.88 2.81 22.57
CA MET A 125 16.92 3.81 21.48
C MET A 125 15.70 4.74 21.38
N LYS A 126 15.95 6.06 21.48
CA LYS A 126 14.98 7.08 21.04
C LYS A 126 14.45 6.67 19.66
N PRO A 127 13.11 6.56 19.49
CA PRO A 127 12.58 6.39 18.15
C PRO A 127 13.13 7.54 17.29
N GLN A 128 13.90 7.21 16.27
CA GLN A 128 14.22 8.23 15.26
C GLN A 128 12.90 8.78 14.75
N PRO A 129 12.76 10.11 14.58
CA PRO A 129 11.57 10.68 13.98
C PRO A 129 11.38 10.00 12.62
N VAL A 130 10.42 9.10 12.53
CA VAL A 130 9.97 8.58 11.23
C VAL A 130 9.38 9.78 10.53
N ALA A 131 10.00 10.19 9.42
CA ALA A 131 9.43 11.24 8.59
C ALA A 131 7.96 10.87 8.30
N PRO A 132 7.02 11.81 8.48
CA PRO A 132 5.63 11.51 8.16
C PRO A 132 5.56 11.01 6.72
N PRO A 133 4.78 9.94 6.43
CA PRO A 133 4.64 9.46 5.07
C PRO A 133 4.20 10.63 4.19
N PRO A 134 4.73 10.73 2.95
CA PRO A 134 4.35 11.81 2.06
C PRO A 134 2.84 11.77 1.83
N THR A 135 2.14 12.81 2.25
CA THR A 135 0.68 12.98 2.08
C THR A 135 0.31 13.50 0.69
N SER A 136 1.23 13.46 -0.25
CA SER A 136 1.01 13.93 -1.62
C SER A 136 0.13 12.97 -2.43
N ALA A 137 -0.73 13.53 -3.28
CA ALA A 137 -1.42 12.77 -4.30
C ALA A 137 -0.40 11.97 -5.15
N PRO A 138 -0.78 10.78 -5.66
CA PRO A 138 0.11 10.00 -6.51
C PRO A 138 0.64 10.85 -7.67
N PRO A 139 1.94 10.75 -8.02
CA PRO A 139 2.50 11.47 -9.17
C PRO A 139 1.73 11.15 -10.46
N ALA A 140 1.60 12.14 -11.34
CA ALA A 140 0.74 12.07 -12.51
C ALA A 140 1.07 10.90 -13.46
N LEU A 141 2.37 10.57 -13.62
CA LEU A 141 2.83 9.50 -14.51
C LEU A 141 3.02 8.14 -13.81
N GLN A 142 2.59 8.01 -12.56
CA GLN A 142 2.71 6.74 -11.84
C GLN A 142 1.91 5.63 -12.50
N MET A 143 2.60 4.54 -12.84
CA MET A 143 1.97 3.36 -13.43
C MET A 143 0.97 2.69 -12.49
N GLY A 144 -0.02 2.04 -13.10
CA GLY A 144 -0.94 1.15 -12.40
C GLY A 144 -1.91 1.84 -11.43
N GLN A 145 -1.99 3.16 -11.42
CA GLN A 145 -2.98 3.93 -10.65
C GLN A 145 -4.20 4.21 -11.52
N PRO A 146 -5.43 3.90 -11.06
CA PRO A 146 -6.65 4.39 -11.72
C PRO A 146 -6.86 5.88 -11.47
N ALA A 147 -7.83 6.50 -12.15
CA ALA A 147 -8.23 7.89 -11.93
C ALA A 147 -8.95 8.05 -10.59
N LEU A 148 -8.18 8.26 -9.51
CA LEU A 148 -8.71 8.36 -8.13
C LEU A 148 -9.63 9.58 -7.95
N ASP A 149 -9.42 10.66 -8.73
CA ASP A 149 -10.27 11.85 -8.78
C ASP A 149 -11.68 11.54 -9.33
N ALA A 150 -11.77 10.58 -10.24
CA ALA A 150 -13.03 10.19 -10.89
C ALA A 150 -13.77 9.06 -10.17
N PHE A 151 -13.22 8.49 -9.11
CA PHE A 151 -13.88 7.45 -8.33
C PHE A 151 -15.16 7.98 -7.66
N PRO A 152 -16.29 7.25 -7.69
CA PRO A 152 -17.57 7.72 -7.18
C PRO A 152 -17.66 7.62 -5.63
N ARG A 153 -16.82 8.40 -4.92
CA ARG A 153 -16.66 8.36 -3.46
C ARG A 153 -17.97 8.51 -2.68
N LYS A 154 -18.88 9.40 -3.13
CA LYS A 154 -20.17 9.61 -2.46
C LYS A 154 -21.05 8.37 -2.54
N LEU A 155 -21.09 7.71 -3.70
CA LEU A 155 -21.81 6.47 -3.91
C LEU A 155 -21.22 5.34 -3.04
N TRP A 156 -19.89 5.18 -3.09
CA TRP A 156 -19.18 4.19 -2.29
C TRP A 156 -19.45 4.36 -0.79
N ALA A 157 -19.34 5.60 -0.27
CA ALA A 157 -19.64 5.90 1.14
C ALA A 157 -21.08 5.54 1.52
N ARG A 158 -22.04 5.78 0.63
CA ARG A 158 -23.45 5.39 0.85
C ARG A 158 -23.59 3.87 0.99
N LEU A 159 -22.96 3.10 0.10
CA LEU A 159 -23.02 1.63 0.15
C LEU A 159 -22.33 1.09 1.41
N VAL A 160 -21.17 1.64 1.80
CA VAL A 160 -20.48 1.28 3.07
C VAL A 160 -21.41 1.54 4.26
N THR A 161 -22.04 2.73 4.32
CA THR A 161 -22.97 3.07 5.40
C THR A 161 -24.17 2.12 5.44
N GLN A 162 -24.69 1.72 4.28
CA GLN A 162 -25.77 0.77 4.17
C GLN A 162 -25.37 -0.61 4.71
N GLN A 163 -24.17 -1.08 4.37
CA GLN A 163 -23.65 -2.35 4.89
C GLN A 163 -23.42 -2.30 6.40
N VAL A 164 -22.83 -1.22 6.92
CA VAL A 164 -22.65 -1.03 8.39
C VAL A 164 -24.00 -1.11 9.13
N ARG A 165 -25.07 -0.52 8.58
CA ARG A 165 -26.42 -0.57 9.20
C ARG A 165 -27.07 -1.96 9.14
N ARG A 166 -26.64 -2.83 8.22
CA ARG A 166 -27.10 -4.22 8.07
C ARG A 166 -26.28 -5.22 8.88
N THR A 167 -25.16 -4.76 9.45
CA THR A 167 -24.25 -5.61 10.24
C THR A 167 -24.98 -6.12 11.48
N ASP A 168 -25.02 -7.43 11.64
CA ASP A 168 -25.50 -8.16 12.82
C ASP A 168 -24.34 -8.88 13.51
N ALA A 169 -24.61 -9.61 14.59
CA ALA A 169 -23.58 -10.32 15.34
C ALA A 169 -22.85 -11.36 14.49
N ASP A 170 -23.56 -12.06 13.61
CA ASP A 170 -22.97 -13.09 12.73
C ASP A 170 -22.03 -12.46 11.69
N SER A 171 -22.37 -11.28 11.20
CA SER A 171 -21.55 -10.50 10.26
C SER A 171 -20.21 -10.01 10.88
N LEU A 172 -20.14 -9.96 12.21
CA LEU A 172 -18.92 -9.59 12.95
C LEU A 172 -18.00 -10.80 13.20
N ALA A 173 -18.48 -12.02 12.98
CA ALA A 173 -17.67 -13.23 13.08
C ALA A 173 -16.69 -13.37 11.91
N MET A 174 -15.73 -14.26 12.05
CA MET A 174 -14.84 -14.62 10.94
C MET A 174 -15.63 -15.31 9.83
N GLY A 175 -15.64 -14.71 8.63
CA GLY A 175 -16.37 -15.23 7.48
C GLY A 175 -15.73 -16.45 6.81
N ASP A 176 -16.33 -16.91 5.70
CA ASP A 176 -15.80 -18.01 4.86
C ASP A 176 -14.39 -17.67 4.36
N VAL A 177 -13.49 -18.61 4.41
CA VAL A 177 -12.09 -18.49 3.94
C VAL A 177 -11.98 -18.14 2.46
N ARG A 178 -13.00 -18.49 1.67
CA ARG A 178 -13.11 -18.11 0.25
C ARG A 178 -13.59 -16.67 0.06
N GLY A 179 -13.99 -16.00 1.12
CA GLY A 179 -14.57 -14.65 1.10
C GLY A 179 -16.11 -14.64 1.06
N ALA A 180 -16.68 -13.45 1.15
CA ALA A 180 -18.13 -13.25 1.24
C ALA A 180 -18.87 -13.89 0.06
N GLN A 181 -19.87 -14.71 0.35
CA GLN A 181 -20.66 -15.43 -0.66
C GLN A 181 -21.29 -14.48 -1.67
N ALA A 182 -21.86 -13.35 -1.20
CA ALA A 182 -22.47 -12.35 -2.08
C ALA A 182 -21.46 -11.84 -3.13
N LEU A 183 -20.22 -11.53 -2.72
CA LEU A 183 -19.20 -11.07 -3.67
C LEU A 183 -18.80 -12.18 -4.65
N ARG A 184 -18.67 -13.42 -4.20
CA ARG A 184 -18.34 -14.56 -5.07
C ARG A 184 -19.43 -14.79 -6.12
N VAL A 185 -20.71 -14.67 -5.75
CA VAL A 185 -21.86 -14.75 -6.68
C VAL A 185 -21.80 -13.60 -7.69
N ALA A 186 -21.60 -12.37 -7.21
CA ALA A 186 -21.53 -11.19 -8.08
C ALA A 186 -20.37 -11.27 -9.08
N ILE A 187 -19.19 -11.77 -8.66
CA ILE A 187 -18.04 -11.98 -9.53
C ILE A 187 -18.34 -13.08 -10.57
N ALA A 188 -18.89 -14.23 -10.18
CA ALA A 188 -19.22 -15.29 -11.11
C ALA A 188 -20.20 -14.81 -12.19
N SER A 189 -21.24 -14.05 -11.80
CA SER A 189 -22.19 -13.45 -12.74
C SER A 189 -21.52 -12.42 -13.68
N TYR A 190 -20.66 -11.57 -13.14
CA TYR A 190 -19.89 -10.60 -13.92
C TYR A 190 -19.02 -11.29 -14.97
N LEU A 191 -18.28 -12.31 -14.58
CA LEU A 191 -17.34 -13.04 -15.44
C LEU A 191 -18.07 -13.78 -16.58
N ALA A 192 -19.20 -14.42 -16.30
CA ALA A 192 -20.01 -15.05 -17.30
C ALA A 192 -20.51 -14.05 -18.36
N LEU A 193 -21.00 -12.87 -17.92
CA LEU A 193 -21.57 -11.86 -18.82
C LEU A 193 -20.54 -11.08 -19.64
N TYR A 194 -19.38 -10.77 -19.04
CA TYR A 194 -18.44 -9.83 -19.66
C TYR A 194 -17.11 -10.45 -20.08
N ARG A 195 -16.77 -11.65 -19.58
CA ARG A 195 -15.49 -12.31 -19.87
C ARG A 195 -15.66 -13.68 -20.53
N GLY A 196 -16.91 -14.18 -20.59
CA GLY A 196 -17.22 -15.53 -21.10
C GLY A 196 -16.68 -16.65 -20.22
N VAL A 197 -16.37 -16.35 -18.95
CA VAL A 197 -15.88 -17.34 -17.99
C VAL A 197 -17.04 -17.91 -17.20
N GLU A 198 -17.41 -19.14 -17.49
CA GLU A 198 -18.40 -19.87 -16.71
C GLU A 198 -17.76 -20.49 -15.48
N CYS A 199 -18.23 -20.10 -14.30
CA CYS A 199 -17.77 -20.65 -13.04
C CYS A 199 -18.87 -20.60 -11.98
N THR A 200 -18.76 -21.48 -10.97
CA THR A 200 -19.63 -21.42 -9.80
C THR A 200 -19.03 -20.54 -8.72
N PRO A 201 -19.85 -19.95 -7.81
CA PRO A 201 -19.33 -19.19 -6.68
C PRO A 201 -18.36 -19.97 -5.78
N GLN A 202 -18.42 -21.29 -5.79
CA GLN A 202 -17.52 -22.18 -5.03
C GLN A 202 -16.09 -22.18 -5.58
N GLN A 203 -15.92 -21.92 -6.88
CA GLN A 203 -14.63 -21.83 -7.54
C GLN A 203 -13.97 -20.44 -7.35
N VAL A 204 -14.69 -19.46 -6.81
CA VAL A 204 -14.19 -18.09 -6.60
C VAL A 204 -13.60 -17.96 -5.20
N PHE A 205 -12.33 -17.52 -5.11
CA PHE A 205 -11.60 -17.21 -3.88
C PHE A 205 -11.28 -15.73 -3.85
N ILE A 206 -11.78 -15.01 -2.84
CA ILE A 206 -11.47 -13.60 -2.63
C ILE A 206 -10.13 -13.48 -1.91
N CYS A 207 -9.23 -12.66 -2.47
CA CYS A 207 -7.87 -12.51 -2.00
C CYS A 207 -7.56 -11.04 -1.64
N SER A 208 -6.51 -10.83 -0.82
CA SER A 208 -6.01 -9.50 -0.47
C SER A 208 -5.21 -8.87 -1.63
N GLY A 209 -5.88 -8.63 -2.76
CA GLY A 209 -5.29 -8.19 -4.02
C GLY A 209 -4.45 -9.27 -4.69
N TYR A 210 -3.78 -8.92 -5.78
CA TYR A 210 -3.02 -9.86 -6.60
C TYR A 210 -1.89 -10.58 -5.84
N ALA A 211 -1.21 -9.90 -4.92
CA ALA A 211 -0.20 -10.54 -4.09
C ALA A 211 -0.79 -11.68 -3.23
N GLY A 212 -1.96 -11.47 -2.64
CA GLY A 212 -2.70 -12.53 -1.92
C GLY A 212 -3.11 -13.67 -2.84
N SER A 213 -3.51 -13.37 -4.08
CA SER A 213 -3.82 -14.38 -5.09
C SER A 213 -2.62 -15.25 -5.43
N LEU A 214 -1.45 -14.64 -5.66
CA LEU A 214 -0.21 -15.38 -5.93
C LEU A 214 0.25 -16.22 -4.74
N THR A 215 0.16 -15.68 -3.52
CA THR A 215 0.53 -16.43 -2.31
C THR A 215 -0.36 -17.67 -2.14
N LEU A 216 -1.68 -17.50 -2.29
CA LEU A 216 -2.62 -18.61 -2.20
C LEU A 216 -2.36 -19.67 -3.30
N LEU A 217 -2.09 -19.21 -4.53
CA LEU A 217 -1.76 -20.10 -5.65
C LEU A 217 -0.48 -20.89 -5.40
N CYS A 218 0.58 -20.21 -4.95
CA CYS A 218 1.87 -20.86 -4.69
C CYS A 218 1.76 -21.92 -3.59
N ASP A 219 1.02 -21.63 -2.51
CA ASP A 219 0.79 -22.57 -1.42
C ASP A 219 -0.05 -23.76 -1.89
N ALA A 220 -1.20 -23.51 -2.52
CA ALA A 220 -2.13 -24.54 -2.97
C ALA A 220 -1.51 -25.50 -4.01
N LEU A 221 -0.69 -24.99 -4.93
CA LEU A 221 -0.02 -25.77 -5.95
C LEU A 221 1.37 -26.26 -5.51
N GLN A 222 1.81 -25.95 -4.30
CA GLN A 222 3.12 -26.32 -3.76
C GLN A 222 4.26 -25.91 -4.70
N MET A 223 4.30 -24.61 -5.03
CA MET A 223 5.20 -24.09 -6.05
C MET A 223 6.66 -23.88 -5.56
N ALA A 224 6.97 -24.02 -4.28
CA ALA A 224 8.33 -23.90 -3.77
C ALA A 224 9.25 -24.96 -4.42
N GLY A 225 10.35 -24.54 -5.03
CA GLY A 225 11.28 -25.38 -5.80
C GLY A 225 10.73 -25.85 -7.15
N GLN A 226 9.54 -25.40 -7.56
CA GLN A 226 8.96 -25.72 -8.88
C GLN A 226 9.28 -24.64 -9.89
N ARG A 227 9.32 -25.01 -11.17
CA ARG A 227 9.60 -24.10 -12.29
C ARG A 227 8.32 -23.52 -12.88
N CYS A 228 8.38 -22.23 -13.19
CA CYS A 228 7.28 -21.44 -13.71
C CYS A 228 7.72 -20.62 -14.93
N TRP A 229 7.03 -20.77 -16.06
CA TRP A 229 7.16 -19.84 -17.18
C TRP A 229 6.70 -18.47 -16.76
N TYR A 230 7.54 -17.49 -17.02
CA TYR A 230 7.27 -16.10 -16.69
C TYR A 230 7.55 -15.21 -17.88
N GLU A 231 6.60 -14.34 -18.24
CA GLU A 231 6.77 -13.38 -19.33
C GLU A 231 8.01 -12.51 -19.13
N ASP A 232 8.80 -12.33 -20.20
CA ASP A 232 9.98 -11.47 -20.19
C ASP A 232 9.96 -10.51 -21.39
N PRO A 233 9.73 -9.18 -21.15
CA PRO A 233 9.54 -8.52 -19.85
C PRO A 233 8.21 -8.90 -19.18
N GLY A 234 8.18 -8.83 -17.83
CA GLY A 234 7.00 -9.18 -17.02
C GLY A 234 6.88 -8.35 -15.75
N TYR A 235 5.76 -8.48 -15.03
CA TYR A 235 5.40 -7.65 -13.88
C TYR A 235 6.35 -7.83 -12.69
N VAL A 236 7.13 -6.81 -12.37
CA VAL A 236 8.24 -6.85 -11.40
C VAL A 236 7.82 -7.34 -10.01
N HIS A 237 6.67 -6.89 -9.50
CA HIS A 237 6.25 -7.27 -8.15
C HIS A 237 5.79 -8.73 -8.07
N ALA A 238 5.17 -9.27 -9.12
CA ALA A 238 4.86 -10.70 -9.18
C ALA A 238 6.16 -11.53 -9.21
N ARG A 239 7.14 -11.12 -10.02
CA ARG A 239 8.47 -11.74 -10.08
C ARG A 239 9.15 -11.80 -8.71
N GLN A 240 9.14 -10.69 -7.96
CA GLN A 240 9.73 -10.61 -6.63
C GLN A 240 9.01 -11.54 -5.64
N LEU A 241 7.67 -11.56 -5.66
CA LEU A 241 6.87 -12.41 -4.79
C LEU A 241 7.10 -13.90 -5.09
N LEU A 242 7.08 -14.29 -6.35
CA LEU A 242 7.31 -15.67 -6.75
C LEU A 242 8.69 -16.19 -6.31
N ARG A 243 9.73 -15.36 -6.49
CA ARG A 243 11.07 -15.68 -5.97
C ARG A 243 11.10 -15.81 -4.45
N HIS A 244 10.39 -14.92 -3.75
CA HIS A 244 10.28 -15.00 -2.29
C HIS A 244 9.56 -16.28 -1.83
N GLN A 245 8.60 -16.78 -2.63
CA GLN A 245 7.91 -18.07 -2.42
C GLN A 245 8.75 -19.28 -2.86
N GLY A 246 10.01 -19.08 -3.27
CA GLY A 246 10.89 -20.16 -3.69
C GLY A 246 10.59 -20.73 -5.08
N VAL A 247 9.84 -20.00 -5.93
CA VAL A 247 9.53 -20.43 -7.29
C VAL A 247 10.71 -20.13 -8.23
N GLU A 248 11.11 -21.11 -9.02
CA GLU A 248 12.12 -20.95 -10.06
C GLU A 248 11.50 -20.39 -11.34
N LEU A 249 11.88 -19.16 -11.71
CA LEU A 249 11.34 -18.51 -12.90
C LEU A 249 12.12 -18.91 -14.14
N VAL A 250 11.40 -19.38 -15.14
CA VAL A 250 11.89 -19.61 -16.49
C VAL A 250 11.42 -18.43 -17.35
N PRO A 251 12.29 -17.47 -17.69
CA PRO A 251 11.90 -16.35 -18.51
C PRO A 251 11.49 -16.84 -19.90
N VAL A 252 10.34 -16.35 -20.39
CA VAL A 252 9.86 -16.67 -21.74
C VAL A 252 9.65 -15.36 -22.49
N PRO A 253 10.28 -15.18 -23.67
CA PRO A 253 10.19 -13.93 -24.43
C PRO A 253 8.76 -13.59 -24.81
N VAL A 254 8.49 -12.30 -24.83
CA VAL A 254 7.23 -11.73 -25.31
C VAL A 254 7.49 -10.92 -26.57
N ASP A 255 6.79 -11.23 -27.65
CA ASP A 255 6.84 -10.47 -28.89
C ASP A 255 5.46 -9.85 -29.23
N ARG A 256 5.22 -9.51 -30.51
CA ARG A 256 3.97 -8.89 -30.95
C ARG A 256 2.74 -9.79 -30.82
N GLU A 257 2.92 -11.10 -30.72
CA GLU A 257 1.87 -12.10 -30.53
C GLU A 257 1.71 -12.54 -29.07
N GLY A 258 2.40 -11.90 -28.13
CA GLY A 258 2.41 -12.22 -26.72
C GLY A 258 3.53 -13.20 -26.33
N LEU A 259 3.36 -13.96 -25.25
CA LEU A 259 4.31 -14.96 -24.77
C LEU A 259 4.64 -15.99 -25.88
N ASP A 260 5.94 -16.25 -26.13
CA ASP A 260 6.40 -17.25 -27.09
C ASP A 260 6.36 -18.66 -26.51
N VAL A 261 5.28 -19.37 -26.78
CA VAL A 261 5.04 -20.72 -26.26
C VAL A 261 6.10 -21.73 -26.74
N GLU A 262 6.60 -21.57 -27.97
CA GLU A 262 7.61 -22.44 -28.53
C GLU A 262 8.95 -22.30 -27.77
N GLN A 263 9.37 -21.06 -27.52
CA GLN A 263 10.53 -20.76 -26.68
C GLN A 263 10.34 -21.27 -25.26
N GLY A 264 9.15 -21.16 -24.69
CA GLY A 264 8.82 -21.72 -23.39
C GLY A 264 9.05 -23.24 -23.36
N ILE A 265 8.56 -23.97 -24.36
CA ILE A 265 8.75 -25.43 -24.50
C ILE A 265 10.23 -25.79 -24.66
N GLN A 266 10.99 -25.02 -25.42
CA GLN A 266 12.42 -25.24 -25.61
C GLN A 266 13.23 -25.03 -24.33
N ARG A 267 12.88 -24.01 -23.54
CA ARG A 267 13.57 -23.67 -22.27
C ARG A 267 13.23 -24.65 -21.15
N ASP A 268 11.95 -24.94 -20.99
CA ASP A 268 11.47 -25.94 -20.02
C ASP A 268 10.08 -26.47 -20.37
N ARG A 269 10.04 -27.60 -21.02
CA ARG A 269 8.79 -28.25 -21.38
C ARG A 269 7.95 -28.70 -20.17
N GLN A 270 8.61 -28.99 -19.02
CA GLN A 270 7.99 -29.56 -17.83
C GLN A 270 7.68 -28.54 -16.74
N ALA A 271 7.76 -27.25 -17.03
CA ALA A 271 7.37 -26.22 -16.08
C ALA A 271 5.96 -26.51 -15.53
N ARG A 272 5.81 -26.38 -14.21
CA ARG A 272 4.55 -26.72 -13.54
C ARG A 272 3.46 -25.67 -13.72
N LEU A 273 3.86 -24.42 -13.98
CA LEU A 273 2.99 -23.26 -14.11
C LEU A 273 3.48 -22.37 -15.25
N ALA A 274 2.56 -21.69 -15.94
CA ALA A 274 2.84 -20.52 -16.74
C ALA A 274 2.01 -19.34 -16.23
N ILE A 275 2.62 -18.17 -16.05
CA ILE A 275 1.92 -16.94 -15.68
C ILE A 275 1.91 -16.02 -16.89
N VAL A 276 0.72 -15.63 -17.33
CA VAL A 276 0.51 -14.86 -18.56
C VAL A 276 -0.51 -13.75 -18.37
N THR A 277 -0.34 -12.65 -19.11
CA THR A 277 -1.27 -11.53 -19.19
C THR A 277 -1.89 -11.43 -20.59
N PRO A 278 -2.81 -12.38 -20.96
CA PRO A 278 -3.15 -12.66 -22.36
C PRO A 278 -4.02 -11.59 -23.03
N ALA A 279 -4.74 -10.78 -22.27
CA ALA A 279 -5.60 -9.72 -22.83
C ALA A 279 -4.81 -8.43 -23.11
N HIS A 280 -3.85 -8.10 -22.22
CA HIS A 280 -3.03 -6.91 -22.29
C HIS A 280 -1.73 -7.16 -21.51
N GLN A 281 -0.70 -7.58 -22.23
CA GLN A 281 0.57 -8.00 -21.64
C GLN A 281 1.24 -6.86 -20.87
N SER A 282 1.67 -7.17 -19.67
CA SER A 282 2.35 -6.19 -18.81
C SER A 282 3.86 -6.41 -18.86
N PRO A 283 4.67 -5.44 -19.39
CA PRO A 283 4.30 -4.03 -19.64
C PRO A 283 4.10 -3.65 -21.11
N LEU A 284 4.21 -4.57 -22.07
CA LEU A 284 4.28 -4.23 -23.50
C LEU A 284 2.93 -3.85 -24.12
N GLY A 285 1.81 -4.24 -23.51
CA GLY A 285 0.46 -3.92 -24.00
C GLY A 285 0.00 -4.74 -25.20
N VAL A 286 0.74 -5.77 -25.57
CA VAL A 286 0.36 -6.70 -26.64
C VAL A 286 -0.66 -7.71 -26.13
N ALA A 287 -1.46 -8.30 -27.04
CA ALA A 287 -2.37 -9.38 -26.70
C ALA A 287 -1.81 -10.72 -27.15
N LEU A 288 -2.05 -11.77 -26.38
CA LEU A 288 -1.71 -13.13 -26.76
C LEU A 288 -2.60 -13.56 -27.93
N SER A 289 -1.97 -13.90 -29.08
CA SER A 289 -2.68 -14.28 -30.30
C SER A 289 -3.47 -15.58 -30.11
N LEU A 290 -4.50 -15.79 -30.96
CA LEU A 290 -5.32 -17.01 -30.88
C LEU A 290 -4.48 -18.26 -31.04
N THR A 291 -3.54 -18.29 -31.96
CA THR A 291 -2.62 -19.40 -32.18
C THR A 291 -1.81 -19.72 -30.93
N ARG A 292 -1.27 -18.69 -30.27
CA ARG A 292 -0.49 -18.88 -29.03
C ARG A 292 -1.36 -19.27 -27.84
N ARG A 293 -2.59 -18.78 -27.76
CA ARG A 293 -3.57 -19.23 -26.74
C ARG A 293 -3.81 -20.73 -26.86
N GLN A 294 -4.08 -21.22 -28.07
CA GLN A 294 -4.29 -22.64 -28.34
C GLN A 294 -3.04 -23.46 -28.04
N ALA A 295 -1.85 -23.00 -28.45
CA ALA A 295 -0.59 -23.67 -28.16
C ALA A 295 -0.30 -23.75 -26.66
N LEU A 296 -0.58 -22.68 -25.89
CA LEU A 296 -0.41 -22.64 -24.44
C LEU A 296 -1.36 -23.61 -23.72
N LEU A 297 -2.63 -23.64 -24.11
CA LEU A 297 -3.62 -24.57 -23.56
C LEU A 297 -3.28 -26.03 -23.88
N ALA A 298 -2.83 -26.32 -25.12
CA ALA A 298 -2.39 -27.62 -25.53
C ALA A 298 -1.14 -28.11 -24.76
N TRP A 299 -0.17 -27.19 -24.53
CA TRP A 299 0.98 -27.47 -23.67
C TRP A 299 0.55 -27.80 -22.25
N ALA A 300 -0.30 -26.97 -21.65
CA ALA A 300 -0.76 -27.15 -20.28
C ALA A 300 -1.48 -28.48 -20.10
N GLN A 301 -2.36 -28.85 -21.05
CA GLN A 301 -3.04 -30.13 -21.07
C GLN A 301 -2.04 -31.31 -21.15
N LYS A 302 -1.12 -31.25 -22.15
CA LYS A 302 -0.17 -32.35 -22.44
C LYS A 302 0.78 -32.62 -21.28
N GLN A 303 1.22 -31.54 -20.57
CA GLN A 303 2.19 -31.67 -19.48
C GLN A 303 1.50 -31.81 -18.09
N GLY A 304 0.20 -31.66 -18.00
CA GLY A 304 -0.51 -31.58 -16.72
C GLY A 304 -0.19 -30.31 -15.95
N SER A 305 0.33 -29.29 -16.62
CA SER A 305 0.72 -28.00 -16.06
C SER A 305 -0.49 -27.09 -15.87
N TRP A 306 -0.32 -26.03 -15.09
CA TRP A 306 -1.32 -25.00 -14.87
C TRP A 306 -0.97 -23.72 -15.63
N VAL A 307 -1.97 -22.91 -15.92
CA VAL A 307 -1.80 -21.56 -16.45
C VAL A 307 -2.49 -20.60 -15.50
N LEU A 308 -1.78 -19.59 -14.99
CA LEU A 308 -2.38 -18.45 -14.33
C LEU A 308 -2.60 -17.35 -15.38
N GLU A 309 -3.85 -17.06 -15.69
CA GLU A 309 -4.26 -15.89 -16.44
C GLU A 309 -4.38 -14.70 -15.49
N ASP A 310 -3.48 -13.72 -15.59
CA ASP A 310 -3.55 -12.46 -14.85
C ASP A 310 -4.34 -11.43 -15.69
N ASP A 311 -5.59 -11.22 -15.31
CA ASP A 311 -6.53 -10.31 -15.97
C ASP A 311 -6.71 -9.04 -15.14
N TYR A 312 -5.77 -8.10 -15.25
CA TYR A 312 -5.68 -6.95 -14.36
C TYR A 312 -6.33 -5.67 -14.90
N ASP A 313 -6.47 -5.49 -16.23
CA ASP A 313 -6.98 -4.26 -16.84
C ASP A 313 -7.69 -4.43 -18.21
N SER A 314 -8.10 -5.64 -18.55
CA SER A 314 -8.75 -5.99 -19.81
C SER A 314 -10.05 -5.23 -20.09
N GLU A 315 -10.68 -4.68 -19.05
CA GLU A 315 -11.85 -3.81 -19.17
C GLU A 315 -11.57 -2.49 -19.89
N PHE A 316 -10.30 -2.07 -19.91
CA PHE A 316 -9.87 -0.79 -20.50
C PHE A 316 -9.31 -0.96 -21.92
N ARG A 317 -10.14 -1.53 -22.80
CA ARG A 317 -9.83 -1.61 -24.21
C ARG A 317 -10.51 -0.47 -24.97
N TYR A 318 -9.75 0.28 -25.77
CA TYR A 318 -10.20 1.48 -26.50
C TYR A 318 -10.41 1.21 -27.97
N GLN A 319 -9.71 0.22 -28.55
CA GLN A 319 -9.76 -0.14 -29.96
C GLN A 319 -10.05 -1.63 -30.11
N GLY A 320 -10.82 -1.96 -31.16
CA GLY A 320 -11.19 -3.34 -31.48
C GLY A 320 -12.27 -3.93 -30.56
N GLN A 321 -12.55 -5.20 -30.74
CA GLN A 321 -13.53 -5.94 -29.92
C GLN A 321 -12.93 -6.33 -28.56
N PRO A 322 -13.76 -6.48 -27.52
CA PRO A 322 -13.32 -7.08 -26.27
C PRO A 322 -12.72 -8.48 -26.51
N LEU A 323 -11.60 -8.75 -25.87
CA LEU A 323 -10.99 -10.09 -25.94
C LEU A 323 -11.59 -11.01 -24.88
N ALA A 324 -11.97 -12.20 -25.29
CA ALA A 324 -12.38 -13.24 -24.36
C ALA A 324 -11.23 -13.62 -23.42
N ALA A 325 -11.54 -14.01 -22.21
CA ALA A 325 -10.56 -14.55 -21.28
C ALA A 325 -9.93 -15.84 -21.83
N LEU A 326 -8.69 -16.13 -21.47
CA LEU A 326 -8.05 -17.40 -21.83
C LEU A 326 -8.82 -18.57 -21.21
N LYS A 327 -9.26 -18.42 -19.95
CA LYS A 327 -10.07 -19.42 -19.24
C LYS A 327 -11.37 -19.76 -19.96
N SER A 328 -11.97 -18.83 -20.70
CA SER A 328 -13.19 -19.12 -21.48
C SER A 328 -12.96 -20.08 -22.65
N GLN A 329 -11.71 -20.28 -23.08
CA GLN A 329 -11.31 -21.21 -24.14
C GLN A 329 -10.73 -22.52 -23.62
N ASP A 330 -10.64 -22.66 -22.30
CA ASP A 330 -10.01 -23.78 -21.61
C ASP A 330 -11.01 -24.93 -21.42
N VAL A 331 -11.01 -25.85 -22.34
CA VAL A 331 -11.87 -27.04 -22.30
C VAL A 331 -11.32 -28.16 -21.41
N HIS A 332 -10.10 -28.05 -20.91
CA HIS A 332 -9.41 -29.06 -20.11
C HIS A 332 -9.23 -28.66 -18.64
N ASP A 333 -9.81 -27.56 -18.25
CA ASP A 333 -9.81 -27.01 -16.87
C ASP A 333 -8.38 -26.86 -16.29
N ARG A 334 -7.48 -26.27 -17.10
CA ARG A 334 -6.07 -26.01 -16.75
C ARG A 334 -5.75 -24.55 -16.41
N VAL A 335 -6.70 -23.65 -16.65
CA VAL A 335 -6.50 -22.22 -16.41
C VAL A 335 -7.09 -21.82 -15.06
N ILE A 336 -6.27 -21.15 -14.25
CA ILE A 336 -6.68 -20.41 -13.06
C ILE A 336 -6.75 -18.95 -13.49
N HIS A 337 -7.91 -18.30 -13.31
CA HIS A 337 -8.09 -16.91 -13.70
C HIS A 337 -7.95 -16.01 -12.47
N ALA A 338 -7.09 -14.99 -12.54
CA ALA A 338 -6.90 -13.98 -11.52
C ALA A 338 -7.45 -12.64 -11.97
N GLY A 339 -8.31 -12.05 -11.16
CA GLY A 339 -8.82 -10.71 -11.37
C GLY A 339 -8.50 -9.76 -10.21
N SER A 340 -8.50 -8.47 -10.48
CA SER A 340 -8.14 -7.45 -9.49
C SER A 340 -9.05 -6.23 -9.57
N PHE A 341 -9.56 -5.77 -8.43
CA PHE A 341 -10.31 -4.51 -8.35
C PHE A 341 -9.41 -3.27 -8.22
N SER A 342 -8.08 -3.47 -8.07
CA SER A 342 -7.14 -2.37 -7.84
C SER A 342 -7.08 -1.37 -8.99
N LYS A 343 -7.22 -1.85 -10.24
CA LYS A 343 -7.18 -1.00 -11.45
C LYS A 343 -8.58 -0.53 -11.86
N MET A 344 -9.59 -1.31 -11.53
CA MET A 344 -10.98 -1.02 -11.85
C MET A 344 -11.63 -0.05 -10.86
N LEU A 345 -11.24 -0.09 -9.58
CA LEU A 345 -11.76 0.79 -8.51
C LEU A 345 -10.65 1.64 -7.91
N PHE A 346 -9.95 1.12 -6.90
CA PHE A 346 -8.79 1.80 -6.30
C PHE A 346 -7.87 0.81 -5.56
N PRO A 347 -6.54 1.03 -5.56
CA PRO A 347 -5.57 0.07 -5.01
C PRO A 347 -5.72 -0.17 -3.50
N GLY A 348 -6.14 0.85 -2.74
CA GLY A 348 -6.35 0.76 -1.29
C GLY A 348 -7.49 -0.19 -0.88
N LEU A 349 -8.34 -0.61 -1.81
CA LEU A 349 -9.39 -1.58 -1.56
C LEU A 349 -8.81 -2.97 -1.24
N ARG A 350 -7.64 -3.30 -1.78
CA ARG A 350 -6.94 -4.57 -1.57
C ARG A 350 -7.81 -5.80 -1.83
N LEU A 351 -8.66 -5.76 -2.84
CA LEU A 351 -9.47 -6.89 -3.29
C LEU A 351 -8.99 -7.41 -4.64
N GLY A 352 -8.79 -8.72 -4.71
CA GLY A 352 -8.58 -9.52 -5.89
C GLY A 352 -9.34 -10.83 -5.75
N TYR A 353 -9.33 -11.65 -6.77
CA TYR A 353 -9.94 -12.95 -6.74
C TYR A 353 -9.23 -13.94 -7.65
N LEU A 354 -9.37 -15.22 -7.33
CA LEU A 354 -9.02 -16.35 -8.21
C LEU A 354 -10.28 -17.10 -8.56
N VAL A 355 -10.38 -17.55 -9.81
CA VAL A 355 -11.33 -18.57 -10.25
C VAL A 355 -10.52 -19.82 -10.53
N VAL A 356 -10.69 -20.84 -9.70
CA VAL A 356 -9.91 -22.08 -9.79
C VAL A 356 -10.71 -23.19 -10.49
N PRO A 357 -10.05 -24.13 -11.15
CA PRO A 357 -10.64 -25.37 -11.61
C PRO A 357 -11.44 -26.09 -10.51
N ALA A 358 -12.55 -26.72 -10.88
CA ALA A 358 -13.42 -27.40 -9.91
C ALA A 358 -12.64 -28.45 -9.07
N ALA A 359 -11.71 -29.17 -9.69
CA ALA A 359 -10.88 -30.15 -9.02
C ALA A 359 -9.90 -29.56 -7.98
N LEU A 360 -9.63 -28.27 -8.03
CA LEU A 360 -8.72 -27.58 -7.10
C LEU A 360 -9.42 -26.89 -5.93
N VAL A 361 -10.75 -26.81 -5.91
CA VAL A 361 -11.52 -26.08 -4.89
C VAL A 361 -11.14 -26.50 -3.47
N GLU A 362 -11.07 -27.81 -3.21
CA GLU A 362 -10.72 -28.34 -1.89
C GLU A 362 -9.26 -28.02 -1.49
N VAL A 363 -8.33 -28.10 -2.46
CA VAL A 363 -6.91 -27.80 -2.22
C VAL A 363 -6.75 -26.34 -1.87
N PHE A 364 -7.33 -25.45 -2.67
CA PHE A 364 -7.31 -23.99 -2.41
C PHE A 364 -8.04 -23.62 -1.11
N GLY A 365 -9.13 -24.35 -0.78
CA GLY A 365 -9.84 -24.16 0.48
C GLY A 365 -8.95 -24.43 1.70
N ARG A 366 -8.22 -25.55 1.71
CA ARG A 366 -7.26 -25.88 2.79
C ARG A 366 -6.14 -24.88 2.90
N SER A 367 -5.58 -24.44 1.78
CA SER A 367 -4.53 -23.41 1.76
C SER A 367 -5.05 -22.06 2.25
N ALA A 368 -6.26 -21.65 1.83
CA ALA A 368 -6.88 -20.41 2.30
C ALA A 368 -7.13 -20.43 3.82
N GLU A 369 -7.53 -21.59 4.38
CA GLU A 369 -7.69 -21.76 5.83
C GLU A 369 -6.35 -21.66 6.55
N ALA A 370 -5.31 -22.34 6.07
CA ALA A 370 -3.97 -22.32 6.67
C ALA A 370 -3.35 -20.91 6.65
N LEU A 371 -3.51 -20.19 5.54
CA LEU A 371 -3.00 -18.83 5.36
C LEU A 371 -3.86 -17.76 6.05
N GLN A 372 -5.03 -18.11 6.58
CA GLN A 372 -5.98 -17.18 7.21
C GLN A 372 -6.32 -15.96 6.32
N GLN A 373 -6.40 -16.16 5.01
CA GLN A 373 -6.65 -15.10 4.02
C GLN A 373 -8.11 -14.62 4.03
N ARG A 374 -8.59 -14.17 5.19
CA ARG A 374 -9.92 -13.58 5.33
C ARG A 374 -9.82 -12.07 5.19
N GLY A 375 -10.26 -11.54 4.07
CA GLY A 375 -10.32 -10.08 3.87
C GLY A 375 -11.47 -9.44 4.67
N ALA A 376 -11.43 -8.11 4.83
CA ALA A 376 -12.46 -7.35 5.53
C ALA A 376 -13.85 -7.57 4.89
N GLN A 377 -14.74 -8.25 5.60
CA GLN A 377 -16.07 -8.65 5.10
C GLN A 377 -16.90 -7.45 4.67
N LEU A 378 -16.89 -6.35 5.42
CA LEU A 378 -17.60 -5.11 5.09
C LEU A 378 -17.25 -4.58 3.69
N LEU A 379 -15.95 -4.58 3.33
CA LEU A 379 -15.51 -4.12 2.02
C LEU A 379 -15.91 -5.09 0.90
N GLN A 380 -15.92 -6.38 1.19
CA GLN A 380 -16.37 -7.40 0.23
C GLN A 380 -17.86 -7.27 -0.05
N LEU A 381 -18.70 -7.10 0.98
CA LEU A 381 -20.14 -6.89 0.84
C LEU A 381 -20.46 -5.57 0.12
N THR A 382 -19.70 -4.50 0.41
CA THR A 382 -19.81 -3.23 -0.32
C THR A 382 -19.49 -3.39 -1.80
N ALA A 383 -18.45 -4.17 -2.13
CA ALA A 383 -18.09 -4.46 -3.52
C ALA A 383 -19.17 -5.33 -4.21
N ALA A 384 -19.76 -6.29 -3.50
CA ALA A 384 -20.89 -7.07 -4.01
C ALA A 384 -22.07 -6.17 -4.40
N ASP A 385 -22.52 -5.30 -3.50
CA ASP A 385 -23.59 -4.33 -3.79
C ASP A 385 -23.23 -3.42 -4.99
N PHE A 386 -21.97 -3.01 -5.08
CA PHE A 386 -21.51 -2.16 -6.18
C PHE A 386 -21.58 -2.88 -7.55
N LEU A 387 -21.30 -4.18 -7.59
CA LEU A 387 -21.47 -5.02 -8.79
C LEU A 387 -22.95 -5.27 -9.09
N GLU A 388 -23.72 -5.81 -8.12
CA GLU A 388 -25.11 -6.25 -8.29
C GLU A 388 -26.05 -5.13 -8.70
N GLN A 389 -25.86 -3.92 -8.13
CA GLN A 389 -26.65 -2.74 -8.46
C GLN A 389 -26.23 -2.07 -9.81
N GLY A 390 -25.32 -2.70 -10.55
CA GLY A 390 -24.85 -2.22 -11.85
C GLY A 390 -23.98 -0.95 -11.79
N HIS A 391 -23.53 -0.55 -10.60
CA HIS A 391 -22.66 0.62 -10.44
C HIS A 391 -21.27 0.37 -11.03
N PHE A 392 -20.78 -0.85 -10.92
CA PHE A 392 -19.49 -1.27 -11.47
C PHE A 392 -19.44 -1.11 -12.99
N THR A 393 -20.41 -1.63 -13.70
CA THR A 393 -20.48 -1.54 -15.17
C THR A 393 -20.57 -0.08 -15.65
N ARG A 394 -21.39 0.75 -14.96
CA ARG A 394 -21.49 2.18 -15.26
C ARG A 394 -20.18 2.91 -15.01
N HIS A 395 -19.49 2.56 -13.93
CA HIS A 395 -18.16 3.09 -13.60
C HIS A 395 -17.13 2.73 -14.67
N LEU A 396 -17.02 1.46 -15.06
CA LEU A 396 -16.10 1.02 -16.12
C LEU A 396 -16.36 1.70 -17.45
N LYS A 397 -17.63 1.87 -17.85
CA LYS A 397 -18.00 2.62 -19.07
C LYS A 397 -17.50 4.06 -19.01
N LYS A 398 -17.69 4.74 -17.87
CA LYS A 398 -17.20 6.11 -17.66
C LYS A 398 -15.69 6.16 -17.70
N MET A 399 -15.00 5.23 -17.04
CA MET A 399 -13.53 5.20 -16.99
C MET A 399 -12.93 4.94 -18.37
N ARG A 400 -13.49 4.05 -19.18
CA ARG A 400 -13.03 3.84 -20.56
C ARG A 400 -13.02 5.14 -21.38
N GLN A 401 -14.08 5.92 -21.32
CA GLN A 401 -14.16 7.22 -22.01
C GLN A 401 -13.13 8.22 -21.47
N LEU A 402 -13.02 8.32 -20.15
CA LEU A 402 -12.07 9.21 -19.50
C LEU A 402 -10.61 8.83 -19.81
N TYR A 403 -10.29 7.55 -19.79
CA TYR A 403 -8.95 7.06 -20.05
C TYR A 403 -8.54 7.24 -21.50
N ALA A 404 -9.46 7.00 -22.46
CA ALA A 404 -9.22 7.30 -23.87
C ALA A 404 -8.84 8.78 -24.07
N LEU A 405 -9.56 9.70 -23.40
CA LEU A 405 -9.29 11.14 -23.46
C LEU A 405 -7.93 11.49 -22.83
N ARG A 406 -7.68 11.03 -21.60
CA ARG A 406 -6.43 11.32 -20.87
C ARG A 406 -5.20 10.72 -21.55
N ARG A 407 -5.36 9.53 -22.13
CA ARG A 407 -4.33 8.92 -22.98
C ARG A 407 -4.01 9.81 -24.18
N GLY A 408 -5.04 10.33 -24.85
CA GLY A 408 -4.90 11.24 -25.97
C GLY A 408 -4.11 12.51 -25.61
N PHE A 409 -4.37 13.11 -24.45
CA PHE A 409 -3.63 14.27 -23.96
C PHE A 409 -2.14 13.98 -23.80
N LEU A 410 -1.80 12.89 -23.12
CA LEU A 410 -0.39 12.55 -22.88
C LEU A 410 0.33 12.16 -24.18
N VAL A 411 -0.30 11.35 -25.03
CA VAL A 411 0.28 10.96 -26.34
C VAL A 411 0.57 12.17 -27.20
N ALA A 412 -0.39 13.11 -27.32
CA ALA A 412 -0.22 14.35 -28.11
C ALA A 412 0.93 15.21 -27.55
N ALA A 413 1.03 15.36 -26.23
CA ALA A 413 2.11 16.11 -25.60
C ALA A 413 3.50 15.47 -25.84
N LEU A 414 3.59 14.14 -25.70
CA LEU A 414 4.85 13.42 -25.96
C LEU A 414 5.25 13.51 -27.43
N GLN A 415 4.30 13.43 -28.36
CA GLN A 415 4.56 13.60 -29.79
C GLN A 415 4.98 15.04 -30.14
N ALA A 416 4.37 16.05 -29.51
CA ALA A 416 4.71 17.44 -29.77
C ALA A 416 6.09 17.83 -29.22
N HIS A 417 6.47 17.33 -28.06
CA HIS A 417 7.68 17.78 -27.35
C HIS A 417 8.84 16.80 -27.39
N CYS A 418 8.58 15.49 -27.41
CA CYS A 418 9.60 14.46 -27.21
C CYS A 418 9.80 13.55 -28.43
N ALA A 419 9.25 13.86 -29.61
CA ALA A 419 9.29 12.98 -30.78
C ALA A 419 10.69 12.60 -31.27
N ASP A 420 11.68 13.48 -31.09
CA ASP A 420 13.07 13.20 -31.43
C ASP A 420 13.72 12.16 -30.52
N PHE A 421 13.26 12.07 -29.27
CA PHE A 421 13.81 11.20 -28.23
C PHE A 421 12.98 9.94 -27.98
N LEU A 422 11.66 10.03 -28.19
CA LEU A 422 10.70 8.99 -27.84
C LEU A 422 9.77 8.63 -29.00
N ARG A 423 9.41 7.36 -29.08
CA ARG A 423 8.30 6.86 -29.89
C ARG A 423 7.30 6.17 -28.98
N VAL A 424 6.09 6.67 -28.88
CA VAL A 424 5.01 6.03 -28.14
C VAL A 424 4.53 4.79 -28.92
N ASP A 425 4.50 3.64 -28.27
CA ASP A 425 3.98 2.40 -28.86
C ASP A 425 2.44 2.47 -28.95
N GLU A 426 1.89 1.98 -30.04
CA GLU A 426 0.44 1.82 -30.20
C GLU A 426 -0.03 0.65 -29.36
N GLN A 427 -1.00 0.91 -28.49
CA GLN A 427 -1.62 -0.09 -27.62
C GLN A 427 -3.14 0.02 -27.72
N ALA A 428 -3.81 -1.12 -27.84
CA ALA A 428 -5.27 -1.15 -28.01
C ALA A 428 -6.05 -0.86 -26.71
N GLY A 429 -5.38 -0.88 -25.57
CA GLY A 429 -6.01 -0.74 -24.25
C GLY A 429 -5.03 -0.39 -23.15
N GLY A 430 -5.42 -0.71 -21.90
CA GLY A 430 -4.61 -0.57 -20.72
C GLY A 430 -4.67 0.80 -20.07
N ILE A 431 -3.94 0.94 -18.95
CA ILE A 431 -3.89 2.17 -18.15
C ILE A 431 -2.48 2.80 -18.11
N ASN A 432 -1.57 2.27 -18.90
CA ASN A 432 -0.19 2.72 -19.01
C ASN A 432 0.20 2.94 -20.48
N LEU A 433 1.26 3.73 -20.70
CA LEU A 433 1.92 3.92 -22.00
C LEU A 433 3.33 3.35 -21.96
N LEU A 434 3.78 2.82 -23.08
CA LEU A 434 5.18 2.54 -23.35
C LEU A 434 5.69 3.50 -24.42
N ALA A 435 6.74 4.27 -24.08
CA ALA A 435 7.47 5.12 -25.01
C ALA A 435 8.89 4.60 -25.19
N ARG A 436 9.23 4.13 -26.41
CA ARG A 436 10.55 3.60 -26.75
C ARG A 436 11.55 4.73 -26.92
N LEU A 437 12.74 4.58 -26.36
CA LEU A 437 13.84 5.52 -26.61
C LEU A 437 14.35 5.38 -28.06
N ARG A 438 14.57 6.53 -28.71
CA ARG A 438 15.17 6.65 -30.05
C ARG A 438 16.65 6.99 -29.99
N VAL A 439 17.13 7.35 -28.82
CA VAL A 439 18.51 7.78 -28.54
C VAL A 439 19.25 6.72 -27.74
N PRO A 440 20.59 6.60 -27.87
CA PRO A 440 21.39 5.58 -27.23
C PRO A 440 21.70 5.92 -25.75
N VAL A 441 20.68 6.23 -24.97
CA VAL A 441 20.75 6.50 -23.54
C VAL A 441 20.07 5.36 -22.80
N PRO A 442 20.67 4.78 -21.73
CA PRO A 442 20.00 3.77 -20.91
C PRO A 442 18.70 4.33 -20.29
N ASP A 443 17.59 3.61 -20.46
CA ASP A 443 16.29 4.04 -19.96
C ASP A 443 16.25 4.16 -18.41
N GLN A 444 17.10 3.41 -17.71
CA GLN A 444 17.25 3.53 -16.26
C GLN A 444 17.81 4.90 -15.83
N VAL A 445 18.74 5.48 -16.61
CA VAL A 445 19.29 6.81 -16.34
C VAL A 445 18.18 7.86 -16.49
N VAL A 446 17.41 7.79 -17.58
CA VAL A 446 16.30 8.71 -17.81
C VAL A 446 15.21 8.55 -16.77
N ALA A 447 14.85 7.30 -16.43
CA ALA A 447 13.82 7.03 -15.42
C ALA A 447 14.24 7.52 -14.02
N MET A 448 15.51 7.36 -13.64
CA MET A 448 16.05 7.87 -12.37
C MET A 448 15.97 9.40 -12.31
N ALA A 449 16.45 10.10 -13.33
CA ALA A 449 16.36 11.56 -13.40
C ALA A 449 14.90 12.07 -13.41
N ALA A 450 13.99 11.35 -14.09
CA ALA A 450 12.56 11.66 -14.10
C ALA A 450 11.93 11.48 -12.70
N ASN A 451 12.32 10.45 -11.95
CA ASN A 451 11.83 10.19 -10.61
C ASN A 451 12.35 11.22 -9.59
N GLU A 452 13.60 11.64 -9.70
CA GLU A 452 14.17 12.74 -8.91
C GLU A 452 13.45 14.06 -9.17
N ALA A 453 12.98 14.26 -10.41
CA ALA A 453 12.11 15.38 -10.77
C ALA A 453 10.62 15.16 -10.40
N GLY A 454 10.24 14.06 -9.76
CA GLY A 454 8.87 13.77 -9.28
C GLY A 454 7.89 13.29 -10.35
N LEU A 455 8.36 12.72 -11.48
CA LEU A 455 7.50 12.26 -12.57
C LEU A 455 6.99 10.82 -12.44
N ALA A 456 7.60 9.99 -11.59
CA ALA A 456 7.26 8.58 -11.35
C ALA A 456 7.23 7.70 -12.63
N VAL A 457 8.29 7.79 -13.42
CA VAL A 457 8.49 7.03 -14.66
C VAL A 457 9.27 5.74 -14.35
N ASN A 458 8.98 4.65 -15.06
CA ASN A 458 9.71 3.39 -14.92
C ASN A 458 10.49 3.05 -16.19
N ALA A 459 11.69 2.49 -16.04
CA ALA A 459 12.49 1.97 -17.14
C ALA A 459 11.97 0.60 -17.57
N LEU A 460 11.78 0.37 -18.86
CA LEU A 460 11.39 -0.93 -19.41
C LEU A 460 12.42 -2.02 -19.10
N SER A 461 13.71 -1.69 -19.20
CA SER A 461 14.79 -2.65 -18.92
C SER A 461 14.78 -3.19 -17.49
N ALA A 462 14.18 -2.48 -16.51
CA ALA A 462 14.01 -2.98 -15.15
C ALA A 462 12.94 -4.10 -15.04
N TRP A 463 12.12 -4.27 -16.07
CA TRP A 463 11.05 -5.27 -16.14
C TRP A 463 11.53 -6.57 -16.81
N THR A 464 12.72 -6.59 -17.40
CA THR A 464 13.30 -7.78 -18.03
C THR A 464 14.05 -8.65 -17.02
N LEU A 465 14.09 -9.94 -17.29
CA LEU A 465 14.93 -10.92 -16.58
C LEU A 465 16.24 -11.13 -17.34
N GLU A 466 16.14 -11.17 -18.65
CA GLU A 466 17.29 -11.35 -19.56
C GLU A 466 17.58 -10.06 -20.33
N PRO A 467 18.84 -9.79 -20.72
CA PRO A 467 19.16 -8.66 -21.59
C PRO A 467 18.46 -8.79 -22.93
N GLY A 468 18.00 -7.66 -23.52
CA GLY A 468 17.47 -7.63 -24.89
C GLY A 468 16.03 -7.15 -25.07
N GLY A 469 15.29 -6.87 -23.98
CA GLY A 469 13.89 -6.41 -24.04
C GLY A 469 13.67 -4.99 -24.58
N GLY A 470 14.73 -4.31 -25.04
CA GLY A 470 14.69 -2.94 -25.55
C GLY A 470 14.74 -1.88 -24.44
N GLN A 471 14.81 -0.61 -24.87
CA GLN A 471 14.89 0.56 -24.00
C GLN A 471 13.61 1.38 -24.13
N GLY A 472 13.05 1.83 -23.01
CA GLY A 472 11.81 2.61 -23.05
C GLY A 472 11.35 3.08 -21.68
N LEU A 473 10.39 3.98 -21.68
CA LEU A 473 9.80 4.56 -20.49
C LEU A 473 8.36 4.11 -20.36
N LEU A 474 8.01 3.59 -19.19
CA LEU A 474 6.67 3.17 -18.84
C LEU A 474 6.03 4.25 -17.95
N MET A 475 4.84 4.73 -18.34
CA MET A 475 4.16 5.85 -17.72
C MET A 475 2.66 5.58 -17.56
N GLY A 476 2.08 5.97 -16.43
CA GLY A 476 0.63 6.02 -16.25
C GLY A 476 0.08 7.30 -16.86
N PHE A 477 -1.12 7.23 -17.43
CA PHE A 477 -1.81 8.42 -17.99
C PHE A 477 -3.14 8.73 -17.30
N THR A 478 -3.63 7.82 -16.48
CA THR A 478 -4.97 7.90 -15.88
C THR A 478 -5.16 9.09 -14.94
N ASN A 479 -4.08 9.66 -14.40
CA ASN A 479 -4.10 10.84 -13.54
C ASN A 479 -3.62 12.12 -14.24
N VAL A 480 -3.46 12.12 -15.56
CA VAL A 480 -3.21 13.32 -16.38
C VAL A 480 -4.56 13.92 -16.74
N ALA A 481 -5.02 14.88 -15.94
CA ALA A 481 -6.41 15.32 -15.95
C ALA A 481 -6.77 16.22 -17.15
N THR A 482 -5.81 17.04 -17.64
CA THR A 482 -6.03 18.02 -18.71
C THR A 482 -4.91 18.03 -19.75
N ALA A 483 -5.17 18.63 -20.91
CA ALA A 483 -4.17 18.81 -21.96
C ALA A 483 -3.02 19.74 -21.52
N GLU A 484 -3.33 20.76 -20.71
CA GLU A 484 -2.33 21.70 -20.17
C GLU A 484 -1.36 20.96 -19.24
N GLN A 485 -1.89 20.12 -18.36
CA GLN A 485 -1.05 19.28 -17.48
C GLN A 485 -0.20 18.31 -18.32
N ALA A 486 -0.75 17.70 -19.35
CA ALA A 486 0.00 16.82 -20.24
C ALA A 486 1.16 17.57 -20.94
N ASN A 487 0.92 18.80 -21.43
CA ASN A 487 1.95 19.64 -22.04
C ASN A 487 3.05 20.00 -21.04
N GLU A 488 2.72 20.38 -19.82
CA GLU A 488 3.71 20.64 -18.77
C GLU A 488 4.58 19.40 -18.50
N LEU A 489 3.97 18.24 -18.36
CA LEU A 489 4.68 16.97 -18.15
C LEU A 489 5.58 16.62 -19.34
N GLY A 490 5.11 16.85 -20.58
CA GLY A 490 5.89 16.66 -21.80
C GLY A 490 7.13 17.56 -21.86
N LEU A 491 6.98 18.84 -21.53
CA LEU A 491 8.10 19.79 -21.46
C LEU A 491 9.11 19.43 -20.37
N ARG A 492 8.66 19.04 -19.20
CA ARG A 492 9.54 18.58 -18.12
C ARG A 492 10.31 17.33 -18.54
N LEU A 493 9.65 16.37 -19.16
CA LEU A 493 10.30 15.16 -19.67
C LEU A 493 11.32 15.48 -20.76
N LEU A 494 11.01 16.42 -21.68
CA LEU A 494 11.95 16.90 -22.69
C LEU A 494 13.24 17.48 -22.07
N GLN A 495 13.11 18.30 -21.01
CA GLN A 495 14.27 18.86 -20.31
C GLN A 495 15.17 17.74 -19.74
N ILE A 496 14.56 16.71 -19.15
CA ILE A 496 15.28 15.56 -18.62
C ILE A 496 15.98 14.78 -19.73
N LEU A 497 15.27 14.49 -20.83
CA LEU A 497 15.83 13.79 -21.99
C LEU A 497 17.04 14.52 -22.59
N ARG A 498 16.95 15.85 -22.73
CA ARG A 498 18.08 16.68 -23.18
C ARG A 498 19.25 16.68 -22.21
N ALA A 499 18.98 16.68 -20.90
CA ALA A 499 20.05 16.61 -19.90
C ALA A 499 20.75 15.25 -19.87
N CYS A 500 20.03 14.16 -20.16
CA CYS A 500 20.60 12.82 -20.24
C CYS A 500 21.28 12.50 -21.58
N HIS A 501 20.99 13.28 -22.62
CA HIS A 501 21.56 13.16 -23.97
C HIS A 501 21.92 14.56 -24.49
N PRO A 502 23.08 15.10 -24.04
CA PRO A 502 23.56 16.44 -24.44
C PRO A 502 23.95 16.53 -25.91
#